data_0823483058eef283842636780c37b2a4
#
_entry.id   0823483058eef283842636780c37b2a4
#
_cell.length_a   1.000
_cell.length_b   1.000
_cell.length_c   1.000
_cell.angle_alpha   90.00
_cell.angle_beta   90.00
_cell.angle_gamma   90.00
#
_symmetry.space_group_name_H-M   'P 1'
#
loop_
_entity.id
_entity.type
_entity.pdbx_description
1 polymer ?
#
loop_
_entity_poly.entity_id
_entity_poly.type
_entity_poly.pdbx_seq_one_letter_code
_entity_poly.pdbx_strand_id
1 'polypeptide(L)'
;NRLDESNHADIKQKLQEELEQLKNRSELRIAFVGQYSSGKSTIISALTGNKDIRISANVETDVVSEYRWNNIVLLDTPGIQAGKVEQHDIRTKEALKTCDLIVYVLTSQLFDDVIFENFIDLAYNQHLADKMLIAINKMSKEHGDFDELSMNYTQSINSIFAERGYEFSFPTVFIDAKDYIDG
;
A
#
# COMPACT_ATOMS: atom_id res chain seq x y z
N ASN A 1 13.07 33.79 -22.56
CA ASN A 1 12.03 33.31 -23.46
C ASN A 1 12.41 32.05 -24.25
N ARG A 2 13.63 31.96 -24.85
CA ARG A 2 14.07 30.69 -25.52
C ARG A 2 14.38 29.54 -24.57
N LEU A 3 14.82 29.82 -23.35
CA LEU A 3 15.06 28.78 -22.31
C LEU A 3 13.76 28.19 -21.76
N ASP A 4 12.70 28.97 -21.71
CA ASP A 4 11.36 28.53 -21.26
C ASP A 4 10.68 27.61 -22.27
N GLU A 5 10.79 27.90 -23.58
CA GLU A 5 10.23 27.07 -24.64
C GLU A 5 10.95 25.71 -24.78
N SER A 6 12.29 25.68 -24.59
CA SER A 6 13.08 24.46 -24.58
C SER A 6 12.70 23.56 -23.40
N ASN A 7 12.52 24.14 -22.21
CA ASN A 7 12.14 23.39 -21.00
C ASN A 7 10.74 22.78 -21.13
N HIS A 8 9.80 23.47 -21.79
CA HIS A 8 8.45 22.94 -22.06
C HIS A 8 8.45 21.81 -23.08
N ALA A 9 9.31 21.87 -24.10
CA ALA A 9 9.45 20.81 -25.10
C ALA A 9 10.01 19.53 -24.49
N ASP A 10 11.05 19.63 -23.66
CA ASP A 10 11.68 18.51 -22.99
C ASP A 10 10.72 17.84 -21.98
N ILE A 11 9.94 18.63 -21.23
CA ILE A 11 8.91 18.13 -20.32
C ILE A 11 7.82 17.39 -21.09
N LYS A 12 7.35 17.95 -22.20
CA LYS A 12 6.33 17.33 -23.03
C LYS A 12 6.80 16.00 -23.63
N GLN A 13 8.04 15.96 -24.11
CA GLN A 13 8.61 14.73 -24.67
C GLN A 13 8.73 13.66 -23.58
N LYS A 14 9.23 13.99 -22.40
CA LYS A 14 9.33 13.07 -21.26
C LYS A 14 7.97 12.52 -20.85
N LEU A 15 6.94 13.39 -20.77
CA LEU A 15 5.57 12.96 -20.46
C LEU A 15 4.98 12.06 -21.55
N GLN A 16 5.30 12.28 -22.82
CA GLN A 16 4.86 11.41 -23.90
C GLN A 16 5.54 10.04 -23.83
N GLU A 17 6.84 9.99 -23.56
CA GLU A 17 7.59 8.75 -23.38
C GLU A 17 7.08 7.94 -22.18
N GLU A 18 6.82 8.59 -21.06
CA GLU A 18 6.21 7.97 -19.87
C GLU A 18 4.81 7.42 -20.17
N LEU A 19 3.99 8.17 -20.90
CA LEU A 19 2.64 7.75 -21.30
C LEU A 19 2.67 6.54 -22.25
N GLU A 20 3.61 6.50 -23.18
CA GLU A 20 3.78 5.34 -24.08
C GLU A 20 4.28 4.12 -23.32
N GLN A 21 5.20 4.28 -22.36
CA GLN A 21 5.64 3.20 -21.51
C GLN A 21 4.48 2.63 -20.67
N LEU A 22 3.63 3.48 -20.11
CA LEU A 22 2.43 3.06 -19.38
C LEU A 22 1.42 2.33 -20.27
N LYS A 23 1.17 2.82 -21.49
CA LYS A 23 0.25 2.18 -22.46
C LYS A 23 0.74 0.81 -22.96
N ASN A 24 2.05 0.65 -23.10
CA ASN A 24 2.67 -0.57 -23.59
C ASN A 24 2.96 -1.59 -22.48
N ARG A 25 2.70 -1.24 -21.22
CA ARG A 25 2.90 -2.12 -20.09
C ARG A 25 1.80 -3.18 -20.08
N SER A 26 2.19 -4.44 -20.23
CA SER A 26 1.27 -5.60 -20.26
C SER A 26 0.94 -6.16 -18.87
N GLU A 27 1.62 -5.71 -17.82
CA GLU A 27 1.50 -6.24 -16.45
C GLU A 27 0.96 -5.17 -15.52
N LEU A 28 -0.06 -5.51 -14.73
CA LEU A 28 -0.53 -4.68 -13.62
C LEU A 28 0.47 -4.75 -12.46
N ARG A 29 0.69 -3.63 -11.77
CA ARG A 29 1.58 -3.54 -10.62
C ARG A 29 0.78 -3.14 -9.37
N ILE A 30 0.84 -3.99 -8.35
CA ILE A 30 0.14 -3.77 -7.08
C ILE A 30 1.19 -3.70 -5.96
N ALA A 31 1.24 -2.60 -5.22
CA ALA A 31 2.14 -2.44 -4.09
C ALA A 31 1.40 -2.67 -2.76
N PHE A 32 2.04 -3.39 -1.86
CA PHE A 32 1.59 -3.56 -0.48
C PHE A 32 2.44 -2.69 0.44
N VAL A 33 1.80 -1.71 1.08
CA VAL A 33 2.41 -0.73 1.98
C VAL A 33 1.72 -0.82 3.33
N GLY A 34 2.32 -0.30 4.37
CA GLY A 34 1.68 -0.16 5.68
C GLY A 34 2.53 -0.68 6.82
N GLN A 35 1.89 -0.81 7.97
CA GLN A 35 2.51 -1.10 9.25
C GLN A 35 3.44 -2.32 9.22
N TYR A 36 4.53 -2.24 9.99
CA TYR A 36 5.38 -3.39 10.26
C TYR A 36 4.55 -4.55 10.83
N SER A 37 4.85 -5.76 10.39
CA SER A 37 4.11 -6.97 10.83
C SER A 37 2.59 -6.96 10.52
N SER A 38 2.09 -6.08 9.66
CA SER A 38 0.67 -6.11 9.25
C SER A 38 0.30 -7.31 8.37
N GLY A 39 1.29 -8.03 7.84
CA GLY A 39 1.09 -9.24 7.05
C GLY A 39 1.11 -9.01 5.54
N LYS A 40 1.80 -7.98 5.04
CA LYS A 40 1.99 -7.71 3.61
C LYS A 40 2.51 -8.93 2.86
N SER A 41 3.65 -9.46 3.28
CA SER A 41 4.25 -10.68 2.71
C SER A 41 3.34 -11.91 2.84
N THR A 42 2.53 -12.00 3.90
CA THR A 42 1.55 -13.06 4.08
C THR A 42 0.43 -12.99 3.04
N ILE A 43 -0.07 -11.78 2.76
CA ILE A 43 -1.08 -11.55 1.72
C ILE A 43 -0.50 -11.96 0.35
N ILE A 44 0.72 -11.54 0.04
CA ILE A 44 1.39 -11.89 -1.21
C ILE A 44 1.59 -13.41 -1.32
N SER A 45 2.00 -14.08 -0.24
CA SER A 45 2.12 -15.54 -0.18
C SER A 45 0.77 -16.23 -0.43
N ALA A 46 -0.31 -15.73 0.17
CA ALA A 46 -1.66 -16.24 -0.06
C ALA A 46 -2.11 -16.10 -1.52
N LEU A 47 -1.90 -14.93 -2.12
CA LEU A 47 -2.27 -14.67 -3.51
C LEU A 47 -1.47 -15.51 -4.51
N THR A 48 -0.17 -15.65 -4.28
CA THR A 48 0.74 -16.36 -5.19
C THR A 48 0.75 -17.87 -5.00
N GLY A 49 0.29 -18.36 -3.85
CA GLY A 49 0.48 -19.76 -3.41
C GLY A 49 1.95 -20.09 -3.08
N ASN A 50 2.84 -19.11 -3.08
CA ASN A 50 4.28 -19.31 -2.85
C ASN A 50 4.59 -19.26 -1.34
N LYS A 51 4.78 -20.45 -0.75
CA LYS A 51 5.10 -20.60 0.69
C LYS A 51 6.54 -20.22 1.03
N ASP A 52 7.42 -20.03 0.06
CA ASP A 52 8.81 -19.62 0.27
C ASP A 52 8.95 -18.12 0.54
N ILE A 53 7.89 -17.33 0.31
CA ILE A 53 7.83 -15.95 0.73
C ILE A 53 7.88 -15.94 2.26
N ARG A 54 8.98 -15.44 2.80
CA ARG A 54 9.27 -15.53 4.23
C ARG A 54 8.24 -14.73 5.04
N ILE A 55 7.38 -15.46 5.73
CA ILE A 55 6.38 -14.97 6.68
C ILE A 55 7.03 -14.92 8.08
N SER A 56 8.18 -14.27 8.21
CA SER A 56 8.86 -14.16 9.52
C SER A 56 8.80 -12.72 10.00
N ALA A 57 8.23 -12.52 11.18
CA ALA A 57 8.25 -11.24 11.88
C ALA A 57 9.67 -10.75 12.21
N ASN A 58 10.69 -11.60 12.07
CA ASN A 58 12.07 -11.33 12.40
C ASN A 58 12.95 -11.01 11.18
N VAL A 59 12.40 -11.06 9.97
CA VAL A 59 13.13 -10.69 8.74
C VAL A 59 12.52 -9.42 8.22
N GLU A 60 13.15 -8.30 8.48
CA GLU A 60 12.80 -7.00 7.90
C GLU A 60 12.94 -7.10 6.38
N THR A 61 11.90 -6.63 5.67
CA THR A 61 12.01 -6.37 4.24
C THR A 61 12.69 -5.02 4.10
N ASP A 62 14.01 -5.02 3.94
CA ASP A 62 14.80 -3.79 3.88
C ASP A 62 14.72 -3.11 2.50
N VAL A 63 14.25 -3.85 1.50
CA VAL A 63 14.14 -3.38 0.11
C VAL A 63 12.82 -3.83 -0.49
N VAL A 64 12.34 -3.11 -1.50
CA VAL A 64 11.17 -3.51 -2.28
C VAL A 64 11.45 -4.82 -3.00
N SER A 65 10.62 -5.84 -2.76
CA SER A 65 10.71 -7.14 -3.42
C SER A 65 9.56 -7.33 -4.40
N GLU A 66 9.84 -7.92 -5.56
CA GLU A 66 8.85 -8.16 -6.61
C GLU A 66 8.49 -9.65 -6.71
N TYR A 67 7.17 -9.93 -6.78
CA TYR A 67 6.63 -11.27 -6.97
C TYR A 67 5.66 -11.28 -8.16
N ARG A 68 5.75 -12.30 -9.01
CA ARG A 68 4.85 -12.46 -10.17
C ARG A 68 3.70 -13.38 -9.84
N TRP A 69 2.50 -12.93 -10.16
CA TRP A 69 1.26 -13.69 -10.03
C TRP A 69 0.40 -13.49 -11.29
N ASN A 70 0.40 -14.49 -12.18
CA ASN A 70 -0.18 -14.35 -13.52
C ASN A 70 0.41 -13.12 -14.25
N ASN A 71 -0.43 -12.20 -14.73
CA ASN A 71 -0.03 -10.95 -15.39
C ASN A 71 0.08 -9.78 -14.41
N ILE A 72 0.24 -10.05 -13.11
CA ILE A 72 0.35 -9.04 -12.06
C ILE A 72 1.72 -9.13 -11.40
N VAL A 73 2.33 -7.98 -11.17
CA VAL A 73 3.52 -7.83 -10.34
C VAL A 73 3.10 -7.31 -8.97
N LEU A 74 3.36 -8.08 -7.94
CA LEU A 74 3.11 -7.73 -6.55
C LEU A 74 4.40 -7.20 -5.92
N LEU A 75 4.36 -6.00 -5.35
CA LEU A 75 5.49 -5.36 -4.70
C LEU A 75 5.32 -5.43 -3.18
N ASP A 76 6.25 -6.10 -2.51
CA ASP A 76 6.35 -6.08 -1.05
C ASP A 76 7.28 -4.95 -0.62
N THR A 77 6.79 -4.02 0.16
CA THR A 77 7.58 -2.87 0.62
C THR A 77 7.98 -3.02 2.09
N PRO A 78 9.08 -2.34 2.51
CA PRO A 78 9.43 -2.25 3.91
C PRO A 78 8.26 -1.80 4.78
N GLY A 79 8.12 -2.40 5.96
CA GLY A 79 7.06 -2.04 6.91
C GLY A 79 7.37 -0.74 7.64
N ILE A 80 6.34 0.07 7.85
CA ILE A 80 6.43 1.29 8.64
C ILE A 80 6.46 0.90 10.11
N GLN A 81 7.46 1.37 10.85
CA GLN A 81 7.61 1.13 12.29
C GLN A 81 7.34 2.40 13.09
N ALA A 82 6.55 2.29 14.16
CA ALA A 82 6.38 3.38 15.12
C ALA A 82 7.76 3.77 15.73
N GLY A 83 8.08 5.04 15.70
CA GLY A 83 9.33 5.59 16.26
C GLY A 83 10.55 5.55 15.34
N LYS A 84 10.47 4.90 14.18
CA LYS A 84 11.43 5.02 13.09
C LYS A 84 10.74 5.72 11.92
N VAL A 85 11.00 7.01 11.76
CA VAL A 85 10.71 7.72 10.50
C VAL A 85 11.78 7.29 9.52
N GLU A 86 11.76 6.05 9.09
CA GLU A 86 12.44 5.66 7.87
C GLU A 86 11.67 6.33 6.75
N GLN A 87 12.25 7.41 6.26
CA GLN A 87 11.87 7.96 4.98
C GLN A 87 11.83 6.77 4.05
N HIS A 88 10.65 6.43 3.53
CA HIS A 88 10.55 5.49 2.43
C HIS A 88 11.66 5.86 1.47
N ASP A 89 12.61 4.94 1.29
CA ASP A 89 13.72 5.16 0.37
C ASP A 89 13.15 5.74 -0.93
N ILE A 90 13.85 6.63 -1.56
CA ILE A 90 13.47 7.25 -2.84
C ILE A 90 12.97 6.17 -3.81
N ARG A 91 13.59 4.99 -3.79
CA ARG A 91 13.19 3.82 -4.59
C ARG A 91 11.79 3.31 -4.28
N THR A 92 11.39 3.29 -3.00
CA THR A 92 10.02 2.90 -2.61
C THR A 92 9.02 3.91 -3.13
N LYS A 93 9.29 5.20 -2.98
CA LYS A 93 8.42 6.27 -3.50
C LYS A 93 8.29 6.21 -5.03
N GLU A 94 9.37 5.97 -5.74
CA GLU A 94 9.35 5.79 -7.20
C GLU A 94 8.56 4.55 -7.61
N ALA A 95 8.76 3.42 -6.93
CA ALA A 95 8.01 2.20 -7.17
C ALA A 95 6.50 2.42 -6.98
N LEU A 96 6.08 3.12 -5.90
CA LEU A 96 4.68 3.43 -5.64
C LEU A 96 4.06 4.32 -6.71
N LYS A 97 4.78 5.29 -7.25
CA LYS A 97 4.30 6.14 -8.34
C LYS A 97 3.97 5.33 -9.60
N THR A 98 4.73 4.29 -9.88
CA THR A 98 4.57 3.43 -11.06
C THR A 98 3.56 2.30 -10.89
N CYS A 99 3.00 2.10 -9.69
CA CYS A 99 1.96 1.09 -9.44
C CYS A 99 0.60 1.55 -9.93
N ASP A 100 -0.24 0.57 -10.29
CA ASP A 100 -1.63 0.78 -10.68
C ASP A 100 -2.56 0.78 -9.48
N LEU A 101 -2.18 0.02 -8.43
CA LEU A 101 -2.92 -0.06 -7.18
C LEU A 101 -1.96 -0.10 -6.00
N ILE A 102 -2.34 0.55 -4.91
CA ILE A 102 -1.64 0.51 -3.63
C ILE A 102 -2.59 -0.05 -2.58
N VAL A 103 -2.22 -1.17 -1.98
CA VAL A 103 -2.92 -1.78 -0.86
C VAL A 103 -2.25 -1.35 0.43
N TYR A 104 -2.89 -0.48 1.19
CA TYR A 104 -2.39 -0.03 2.49
C TYR A 104 -2.86 -1.00 3.58
N VAL A 105 -1.94 -1.79 4.11
CA VAL A 105 -2.26 -2.90 5.02
C VAL A 105 -2.14 -2.47 6.47
N LEU A 106 -3.25 -2.58 7.19
CA LEU A 106 -3.40 -2.34 8.63
C LEU A 106 -3.75 -3.64 9.36
N THR A 107 -3.71 -3.59 10.67
CA THR A 107 -4.29 -4.59 11.58
C THR A 107 -5.42 -3.96 12.39
N SER A 108 -6.00 -4.69 13.34
CA SER A 108 -6.99 -4.19 14.30
C SER A 108 -6.55 -2.97 15.11
N GLN A 109 -5.25 -2.69 15.19
CA GLN A 109 -4.73 -1.49 15.83
C GLN A 109 -4.98 -0.20 15.03
N LEU A 110 -5.40 -0.35 13.76
CA LEU A 110 -5.69 0.75 12.84
C LEU A 110 -4.53 1.74 12.72
N PHE A 111 -4.84 3.04 12.82
CA PHE A 111 -3.88 4.12 12.65
C PHE A 111 -3.38 4.63 14.02
N ASP A 112 -2.10 4.45 14.32
CA ASP A 112 -1.39 5.35 15.24
C ASP A 112 -0.95 6.63 14.49
N ASP A 113 -0.37 7.58 15.19
CA ASP A 113 0.01 8.88 14.59
C ASP A 113 1.02 8.71 13.44
N VAL A 114 2.01 7.82 13.59
CA VAL A 114 3.06 7.60 12.58
C VAL A 114 2.47 6.95 11.33
N ILE A 115 1.62 5.96 11.50
CA ILE A 115 0.95 5.25 10.40
C ILE A 115 -0.02 6.18 9.68
N PHE A 116 -0.73 7.02 10.45
CA PHE A 116 -1.65 8.01 9.88
C PHE A 116 -0.91 9.06 9.06
N GLU A 117 0.16 9.66 9.59
CA GLU A 117 0.98 10.64 8.87
C GLU A 117 1.55 10.06 7.58
N ASN A 118 2.03 8.81 7.62
CA ASN A 118 2.52 8.13 6.43
C ASN A 118 1.40 7.92 5.38
N PHE A 119 0.21 7.49 5.83
CA PHE A 119 -0.94 7.34 4.94
C PHE A 119 -1.30 8.66 4.26
N ILE A 120 -1.37 9.74 5.03
CA ILE A 120 -1.67 11.08 4.53
C ILE A 120 -0.59 11.58 3.56
N ASP A 121 0.69 11.34 3.87
CA ASP A 121 1.79 11.69 2.94
C ASP A 121 1.60 10.99 1.59
N LEU A 122 1.35 9.69 1.59
CA LEU A 122 1.14 8.94 0.35
C LEU A 122 -0.12 9.40 -0.39
N ALA A 123 -1.25 9.50 0.30
CA ALA A 123 -2.53 9.80 -0.32
C ALA A 123 -2.58 11.21 -0.91
N TYR A 124 -2.21 12.20 -0.11
CA TYR A 124 -2.43 13.61 -0.47
C TYR A 124 -1.16 14.33 -0.93
N ASN A 125 -0.03 14.19 -0.23
CA ASN A 125 1.20 14.89 -0.61
C ASN A 125 1.86 14.27 -1.84
N GLN A 126 1.78 12.94 -1.99
CA GLN A 126 2.28 12.21 -3.16
C GLN A 126 1.21 12.04 -4.26
N HIS A 127 -0.03 12.49 -4.03
CA HIS A 127 -1.16 12.41 -4.97
C HIS A 127 -1.47 10.99 -5.44
N LEU A 128 -1.46 10.01 -4.51
CA LEU A 128 -1.69 8.60 -4.82
C LEU A 128 -3.08 8.11 -4.38
N ALA A 129 -3.93 8.96 -3.80
CA ALA A 129 -5.23 8.60 -3.23
C ALA A 129 -6.12 7.81 -4.20
N ASP A 130 -6.17 8.20 -5.48
CA ASP A 130 -7.05 7.61 -6.49
C ASP A 130 -6.74 6.13 -6.78
N LYS A 131 -5.57 5.65 -6.38
CA LYS A 131 -5.14 4.26 -6.55
C LYS A 131 -4.84 3.54 -5.23
N MET A 132 -5.37 4.06 -4.12
CA MET A 132 -5.20 3.46 -2.80
C MET A 132 -6.47 2.76 -2.33
N LEU A 133 -6.30 1.60 -1.70
CA LEU A 133 -7.30 0.95 -0.88
C LEU A 133 -6.69 0.54 0.47
N ILE A 134 -7.52 0.38 1.48
CA ILE A 134 -7.13 -0.10 2.81
C ILE A 134 -7.50 -1.57 2.93
N ALA A 135 -6.55 -2.40 3.39
CA ALA A 135 -6.80 -3.77 3.79
C ALA A 135 -6.55 -3.92 5.30
N ILE A 136 -7.59 -4.27 6.05
CA ILE A 136 -7.46 -4.61 7.47
C ILE A 136 -7.30 -6.12 7.55
N ASN A 137 -6.10 -6.54 7.95
CA ASN A 137 -5.70 -7.95 7.99
C ASN A 137 -5.67 -8.49 9.42
N LYS A 138 -5.63 -9.82 9.56
CA LYS A 138 -5.62 -10.57 10.83
C LYS A 138 -6.94 -10.49 11.59
N MET A 139 -8.04 -10.47 10.89
CA MET A 139 -9.38 -10.38 11.46
C MET A 139 -9.73 -11.57 12.34
N SER A 140 -9.21 -12.78 12.07
CA SER A 140 -9.41 -13.98 12.89
C SER A 140 -8.83 -13.90 14.31
N LYS A 141 -7.97 -12.93 14.58
CA LYS A 141 -7.43 -12.69 15.92
C LYS A 141 -8.39 -11.93 16.83
N GLU A 142 -9.41 -11.33 16.26
CA GLU A 142 -10.42 -10.57 16.98
C GLU A 142 -11.59 -11.49 17.36
N HIS A 143 -12.13 -11.26 18.55
CA HIS A 143 -13.33 -11.97 19.02
C HIS A 143 -14.58 -11.20 18.63
N GLY A 144 -15.53 -11.85 17.96
CA GLY A 144 -16.79 -11.24 17.59
C GLY A 144 -17.30 -11.70 16.22
N ASP A 145 -18.47 -11.22 15.87
CA ASP A 145 -19.04 -11.41 14.54
C ASP A 145 -18.27 -10.57 13.51
N PHE A 146 -17.98 -11.15 12.35
CA PHE A 146 -17.16 -10.51 11.32
C PHE A 146 -17.80 -9.22 10.78
N ASP A 147 -19.13 -9.24 10.58
CA ASP A 147 -19.85 -8.08 10.04
C ASP A 147 -19.87 -6.95 11.06
N GLU A 148 -20.10 -7.28 12.35
CA GLU A 148 -20.07 -6.31 13.44
C GLU A 148 -18.69 -5.70 13.61
N LEU A 149 -17.62 -6.50 13.58
CA LEU A 149 -16.24 -6.03 13.64
C LEU A 149 -15.92 -5.10 12.46
N SER A 150 -16.31 -5.48 11.25
CA SER A 150 -16.07 -4.69 10.04
C SER A 150 -16.76 -3.32 10.10
N MET A 151 -17.99 -3.28 10.63
CA MET A 151 -18.72 -2.02 10.86
C MET A 151 -18.01 -1.15 11.92
N ASN A 152 -17.61 -1.74 13.03
CA ASN A 152 -16.94 -1.03 14.12
C ASN A 152 -15.58 -0.43 13.65
N TYR A 153 -14.80 -1.19 12.89
CA TYR A 153 -13.54 -0.69 12.33
C TYR A 153 -13.78 0.42 11.30
N THR A 154 -14.79 0.29 10.46
CA THR A 154 -15.16 1.35 9.51
C THR A 154 -15.52 2.65 10.24
N GLN A 155 -16.33 2.56 11.31
CA GLN A 155 -16.68 3.71 12.12
C GLN A 155 -15.46 4.33 12.80
N SER A 156 -14.57 3.50 13.35
CA SER A 156 -13.35 3.95 14.00
C SER A 156 -12.44 4.69 13.04
N ILE A 157 -12.25 4.19 11.82
CA ILE A 157 -11.46 4.86 10.78
C ILE A 157 -12.06 6.21 10.42
N ASN A 158 -13.39 6.27 10.19
CA ASN A 158 -14.07 7.53 9.91
C ASN A 158 -13.86 8.55 11.03
N SER A 159 -13.95 8.13 12.30
CA SER A 159 -13.71 9.00 13.46
C SER A 159 -12.26 9.51 13.50
N ILE A 160 -11.27 8.62 13.29
CA ILE A 160 -9.85 8.98 13.26
C ILE A 160 -9.56 10.04 12.18
N PHE A 161 -10.14 9.90 10.99
CA PHE A 161 -9.97 10.87 9.91
C PHE A 161 -10.66 12.20 10.23
N ALA A 162 -11.91 12.16 10.71
CA ALA A 162 -12.68 13.35 11.06
C ALA A 162 -12.02 14.16 12.18
N GLU A 163 -11.50 13.53 13.23
CA GLU A 163 -10.76 14.18 14.32
C GLU A 163 -9.52 14.93 13.85
N ARG A 164 -8.91 14.47 12.74
CA ARG A 164 -7.72 15.09 12.13
C ARG A 164 -8.06 16.03 10.97
N GLY A 165 -9.36 16.27 10.71
CA GLY A 165 -9.83 17.21 9.70
C GLY A 165 -9.82 16.67 8.28
N TYR A 166 -9.82 15.35 8.10
CA TYR A 166 -9.89 14.69 6.80
C TYR A 166 -11.23 13.99 6.59
N GLU A 167 -11.67 13.93 5.35
CA GLU A 167 -12.80 13.08 4.94
C GLU A 167 -12.26 11.71 4.52
N PHE A 168 -12.88 10.64 5.03
CA PHE A 168 -12.51 9.27 4.66
C PHE A 168 -13.35 8.81 3.46
N SER A 169 -12.68 8.47 2.36
CA SER A 169 -13.33 8.02 1.11
C SER A 169 -12.62 6.83 0.44
N PHE A 170 -11.76 6.12 1.18
CA PHE A 170 -10.98 5.03 0.61
C PHE A 170 -11.74 3.68 0.65
N PRO A 171 -11.71 2.89 -0.43
CA PRO A 171 -12.20 1.52 -0.40
C PRO A 171 -11.49 0.74 0.71
N THR A 172 -12.26 -0.02 1.50
CA THR A 172 -11.72 -0.83 2.60
C THR A 172 -12.16 -2.27 2.47
N VAL A 173 -11.23 -3.20 2.67
CA VAL A 173 -11.47 -4.64 2.70
C VAL A 173 -10.96 -5.22 4.02
N PHE A 174 -11.65 -6.23 4.52
CA PHE A 174 -11.31 -6.96 5.74
C PHE A 174 -10.91 -8.38 5.36
N ILE A 175 -9.75 -8.82 5.82
CA ILE A 175 -9.18 -10.11 5.38
C ILE A 175 -8.46 -10.84 6.51
N ASP A 176 -8.27 -12.13 6.33
CA ASP A 176 -7.29 -12.93 7.08
C ASP A 176 -6.45 -13.78 6.15
N ALA A 177 -5.27 -13.28 5.82
CA ALA A 177 -4.38 -13.95 4.89
C ALA A 177 -3.74 -15.21 5.46
N LYS A 178 -3.64 -15.33 6.79
CA LYS A 178 -3.05 -16.51 7.44
C LYS A 178 -4.02 -17.68 7.39
N ASP A 179 -5.28 -17.47 7.72
CA ASP A 179 -6.28 -18.52 7.71
C ASP A 179 -6.47 -19.09 6.30
N TYR A 180 -6.35 -18.26 5.28
CA TYR A 180 -6.39 -18.71 3.88
C TYR A 180 -5.22 -19.66 3.51
N ILE A 181 -4.03 -19.47 4.09
CA ILE A 181 -2.85 -20.30 3.79
C ILE A 181 -2.92 -21.62 4.58
N ASP A 182 -3.42 -21.54 5.82
CA ASP A 182 -3.43 -22.66 6.77
C ASP A 182 -4.67 -23.59 6.59
N GLY A 183 -5.75 -23.07 5.91
CA GLY A 183 -7.01 -23.79 5.66
C GLY A 183 -6.96 -24.78 4.57
#